data_4400461e4306324d6fd28d8d23b6b911
#
_entry.id   4400461e4306324d6fd28d8d23b6b911
#
_cell.length_a   1.000
_cell.length_b   1.000
_cell.length_c   1.000
_cell.angle_alpha   90.00
_cell.angle_beta   90.00
_cell.angle_gamma   90.00
#
_symmetry.space_group_name_H-M   'P 1'
#
loop_
_entity.id
_entity.type
_entity.pdbx_description
1 polymer ?
#
loop_
_entity_poly.entity_id
_entity_poly.type
_entity_poly.pdbx_seq_one_letter_code
_entity_poly.pdbx_strand_id
1 'polypeptide(L)'
;MADDLVLLAHGGQQDSLVEPNRRRPALLRMWPLARAAHEAAPGAAVGLIRYRYRGWNGEAADAAVDVSTLLDALPDEVTRVLLIGHSMGGRAIMRCACHRRVRSLLALAPWLPSGEPTADIGSRTLVVAHGGLDRATEPSTTADYVRRLRESGYAAAFFIAPDEAHALLRRPGDWNELTRRVVRTATTDVLDRAVQTAMSRDPDHGADELPRWTRPPGHARALASIPLARLRLCLTR
;
A
#
# COMPACT_ATOMS: atom_id res chain seq x y z
N MET A 1 10.11 -15.21 -16.91
CA MET A 1 9.41 -13.98 -16.44
C MET A 1 9.40 -14.05 -14.93
N ALA A 2 9.24 -12.94 -14.23
CA ALA A 2 9.21 -12.97 -12.76
C ALA A 2 7.85 -13.53 -12.29
N ASP A 3 7.86 -14.54 -11.41
CA ASP A 3 6.66 -15.11 -10.81
C ASP A 3 6.02 -14.17 -9.78
N ASP A 4 6.84 -13.25 -9.27
CA ASP A 4 6.47 -12.23 -8.28
C ASP A 4 6.21 -10.89 -8.92
N LEU A 5 5.12 -10.24 -8.52
CA LEU A 5 4.74 -8.91 -8.96
C LEU A 5 4.39 -8.01 -7.75
N VAL A 6 4.97 -6.83 -7.72
CA VAL A 6 4.59 -5.75 -6.80
C VAL A 6 3.80 -4.70 -7.57
N LEU A 7 2.52 -4.53 -7.24
CA LEU A 7 1.65 -3.53 -7.86
C LEU A 7 1.36 -2.40 -6.88
N LEU A 8 1.59 -1.16 -7.33
CA LEU A 8 1.37 0.02 -6.53
C LEU A 8 0.13 0.79 -7.02
N ALA A 9 -0.78 1.09 -6.09
CA ALA A 9 -2.06 1.76 -6.28
C ALA A 9 -2.02 3.15 -5.65
N HIS A 10 -2.12 4.21 -6.47
CA HIS A 10 -2.01 5.58 -5.99
C HIS A 10 -3.33 6.13 -5.42
N GLY A 11 -3.25 7.26 -4.70
CA GLY A 11 -4.42 7.98 -4.19
C GLY A 11 -5.23 8.68 -5.29
N GLY A 12 -6.45 9.05 -4.94
CA GLY A 12 -7.39 9.69 -5.85
C GLY A 12 -8.31 10.69 -5.16
N GLN A 13 -9.54 10.77 -5.63
CA GLN A 13 -10.62 11.62 -5.14
C GLN A 13 -11.82 10.77 -4.76
N GLN A 14 -12.75 11.31 -3.98
CA GLN A 14 -13.99 10.62 -3.69
C GLN A 14 -14.82 10.45 -4.96
N ASP A 15 -15.02 11.52 -5.73
CA ASP A 15 -15.82 11.53 -6.94
C ASP A 15 -15.10 12.27 -8.05
N SER A 16 -14.84 11.58 -9.16
CA SER A 16 -14.29 12.19 -10.38
C SER A 16 -14.21 11.18 -11.52
N LEU A 17 -14.85 11.46 -12.63
CA LEU A 17 -14.75 10.69 -13.87
C LEU A 17 -13.63 11.20 -14.79
N VAL A 18 -12.81 12.13 -14.32
CA VAL A 18 -11.69 12.68 -15.10
C VAL A 18 -10.52 11.69 -15.11
N GLU A 19 -9.93 11.48 -16.28
CA GLU A 19 -8.75 10.63 -16.43
C GLU A 19 -7.54 11.15 -15.61
N PRO A 20 -6.78 10.28 -14.93
CA PRO A 20 -5.59 10.68 -14.18
C PRO A 20 -4.48 11.21 -15.10
N ASN A 21 -3.92 12.38 -14.76
CA ASN A 21 -2.72 12.90 -15.40
C ASN A 21 -1.47 12.25 -14.77
N ARG A 22 -0.47 11.90 -15.59
CA ARG A 22 0.79 11.26 -15.16
C ARG A 22 1.63 12.11 -14.21
N ARG A 23 1.42 13.43 -14.16
CA ARG A 23 2.18 14.37 -13.30
C ARG A 23 1.50 14.66 -11.97
N ARG A 24 0.45 13.93 -11.60
CA ARG A 24 -0.26 14.18 -10.34
C ARG A 24 0.60 13.82 -9.14
N PRO A 25 0.57 14.63 -8.07
CA PRO A 25 1.30 14.37 -6.82
C PRO A 25 1.00 12.98 -6.23
N ALA A 26 -0.25 12.51 -6.34
CA ALA A 26 -0.65 11.20 -5.86
C ALA A 26 0.11 10.05 -6.56
N LEU A 27 0.34 10.15 -7.87
CA LEU A 27 1.11 9.17 -8.62
C LEU A 27 2.62 9.33 -8.33
N LEU A 28 3.11 10.57 -8.31
CA LEU A 28 4.54 10.85 -8.04
C LEU A 28 4.98 10.34 -6.67
N ARG A 29 4.09 10.35 -5.68
CA ARG A 29 4.34 9.81 -4.33
C ARG A 29 4.64 8.33 -4.33
N MET A 30 4.13 7.57 -5.29
CA MET A 30 4.37 6.13 -5.37
C MET A 30 5.78 5.77 -5.89
N TRP A 31 6.47 6.70 -6.55
CA TRP A 31 7.78 6.44 -7.14
C TRP A 31 8.87 6.02 -6.14
N PRO A 32 9.06 6.71 -4.99
CA PRO A 32 10.03 6.27 -3.98
C PRO A 32 9.70 4.87 -3.44
N LEU A 33 8.42 4.54 -3.27
CA LEU A 33 7.96 3.24 -2.80
C LEU A 33 8.21 2.16 -3.87
N ALA A 34 7.93 2.47 -5.14
CA ALA A 34 8.22 1.55 -6.26
C ALA A 34 9.73 1.26 -6.38
N ARG A 35 10.56 2.29 -6.19
CA ARG A 35 12.02 2.12 -6.14
C ARG A 35 12.44 1.24 -4.96
N ALA A 36 11.91 1.49 -3.77
CA ALA A 36 12.19 0.69 -2.57
C ALA A 36 11.77 -0.78 -2.76
N ALA A 37 10.63 -1.01 -3.42
CA ALA A 37 10.17 -2.35 -3.77
C ALA A 37 11.14 -3.06 -4.73
N HIS A 38 11.56 -2.39 -5.79
CA HIS A 38 12.53 -2.94 -6.76
C HIS A 38 13.89 -3.25 -6.12
N GLU A 39 14.39 -2.36 -5.25
CA GLU A 39 15.64 -2.57 -4.50
C GLU A 39 15.53 -3.77 -3.54
N ALA A 40 14.36 -4.00 -2.95
CA ALA A 40 14.14 -5.09 -2.00
C ALA A 40 14.02 -6.48 -2.66
N ALA A 41 13.49 -6.54 -3.88
CA ALA A 41 13.29 -7.76 -4.65
C ALA A 41 13.62 -7.52 -6.15
N PRO A 42 14.91 -7.51 -6.53
CA PRO A 42 15.32 -7.23 -7.92
C PRO A 42 14.80 -8.24 -8.95
N GLY A 43 14.42 -9.46 -8.51
CA GLY A 43 13.83 -10.49 -9.35
C GLY A 43 12.32 -10.32 -9.58
N ALA A 44 11.63 -9.52 -8.75
CA ALA A 44 10.21 -9.27 -8.92
C ALA A 44 9.95 -8.14 -9.93
N ALA A 45 8.85 -8.25 -10.67
CA ALA A 45 8.36 -7.14 -11.47
C ALA A 45 7.71 -6.08 -10.54
N VAL A 46 7.86 -4.80 -10.89
CA VAL A 46 7.22 -3.70 -10.14
C VAL A 46 6.42 -2.84 -11.11
N GLY A 47 5.13 -2.63 -10.82
CA GLY A 47 4.22 -1.86 -11.64
C GLY A 47 3.43 -0.80 -10.87
N LEU A 48 3.08 0.29 -11.54
CA LEU A 48 2.17 1.31 -11.04
C LEU A 48 0.82 1.16 -11.74
N ILE A 49 -0.24 1.02 -10.96
CA ILE A 49 -1.61 0.94 -11.49
C ILE A 49 -2.00 2.31 -12.05
N ARG A 50 -2.54 2.31 -13.26
CA ARG A 50 -3.16 3.48 -13.87
C ARG A 50 -4.68 3.27 -13.87
N TYR A 51 -5.37 4.08 -13.10
CA TYR A 51 -6.83 4.06 -13.09
C TYR A 51 -7.43 4.72 -14.33
N ARG A 52 -8.65 4.29 -14.70
CA ARG A 52 -9.47 4.97 -15.73
C ARG A 52 -9.90 6.35 -15.27
N TYR A 53 -10.29 6.47 -14.00
CA TYR A 53 -10.79 7.68 -13.39
C TYR A 53 -10.01 8.09 -12.15
N ARG A 54 -10.10 9.37 -11.79
CA ARG A 54 -9.45 9.91 -10.56
C ARG A 54 -10.21 9.54 -9.30
N GLY A 55 -11.51 9.25 -9.41
CA GLY A 55 -12.45 9.06 -8.32
C GLY A 55 -12.63 7.60 -7.94
N TRP A 56 -13.14 7.44 -6.72
CA TRP A 56 -13.70 6.19 -6.24
C TRP A 56 -15.10 5.96 -6.83
N ASN A 57 -15.90 7.04 -6.93
CA ASN A 57 -17.22 7.14 -7.55
C ASN A 57 -18.30 6.26 -6.88
N GLY A 58 -18.41 6.37 -5.56
CA GLY A 58 -19.49 5.74 -4.79
C GLY A 58 -19.50 4.21 -4.89
N GLU A 59 -20.66 3.65 -5.23
CA GLU A 59 -20.86 2.20 -5.36
C GLU A 59 -20.11 1.59 -6.56
N ALA A 60 -19.82 2.40 -7.60
CA ALA A 60 -19.04 1.94 -8.75
C ALA A 60 -17.64 1.49 -8.36
N ALA A 61 -17.07 2.06 -7.30
CA ALA A 61 -15.77 1.69 -6.74
C ALA A 61 -14.69 1.54 -7.84
N ASP A 62 -14.68 2.46 -8.82
CA ASP A 62 -13.91 2.35 -10.07
C ASP A 62 -12.45 1.96 -9.85
N ALA A 63 -11.81 2.52 -8.81
CA ALA A 63 -10.43 2.19 -8.49
C ALA A 63 -10.25 0.72 -8.09
N ALA A 64 -11.21 0.11 -7.37
CA ALA A 64 -11.17 -1.30 -7.01
C ALA A 64 -11.45 -2.18 -8.23
N VAL A 65 -12.40 -1.77 -9.09
CA VAL A 65 -12.68 -2.46 -10.36
C VAL A 65 -11.43 -2.49 -11.24
N ASP A 66 -10.71 -1.37 -11.35
CA ASP A 66 -9.49 -1.29 -12.14
C ASP A 66 -8.38 -2.21 -11.61
N VAL A 67 -8.24 -2.29 -10.27
CA VAL A 67 -7.29 -3.23 -9.64
C VAL A 67 -7.68 -4.68 -9.93
N SER A 68 -8.95 -5.05 -9.74
CA SER A 68 -9.44 -6.40 -10.00
C SER A 68 -9.26 -6.80 -11.45
N THR A 69 -9.68 -5.95 -12.38
CA THR A 69 -9.53 -6.18 -13.84
C THR A 69 -8.05 -6.42 -14.21
N LEU A 70 -7.14 -5.62 -13.64
CA LEU A 70 -5.72 -5.82 -13.87
C LEU A 70 -5.22 -7.16 -13.32
N LEU A 71 -5.63 -7.55 -12.12
CA LEU A 71 -5.26 -8.82 -11.51
C LEU A 71 -5.76 -10.02 -12.33
N ASP A 72 -6.97 -9.94 -12.87
CA ASP A 72 -7.56 -10.97 -13.74
C ASP A 72 -6.82 -11.09 -15.07
N ALA A 73 -6.33 -9.96 -15.61
CA ALA A 73 -5.63 -9.90 -16.89
C ALA A 73 -4.14 -10.23 -16.82
N LEU A 74 -3.59 -10.51 -15.62
CA LEU A 74 -2.17 -10.86 -15.48
C LEU A 74 -1.86 -12.19 -16.17
N PRO A 75 -0.68 -12.33 -16.82
CA PRO A 75 -0.20 -13.59 -17.38
C PRO A 75 -0.18 -14.71 -16.32
N ASP A 76 -0.34 -15.96 -16.76
CA ASP A 76 -0.44 -17.11 -15.83
C ASP A 76 0.86 -17.36 -15.06
N GLU A 77 1.98 -16.93 -15.59
CA GLU A 77 3.29 -17.01 -14.93
C GLU A 77 3.39 -16.13 -13.69
N VAL A 78 2.56 -15.08 -13.58
CA VAL A 78 2.50 -14.24 -12.37
C VAL A 78 1.60 -14.92 -11.36
N THR A 79 2.20 -15.59 -10.40
CA THR A 79 1.49 -16.40 -9.41
C THR A 79 1.36 -15.74 -8.04
N ARG A 80 2.25 -14.78 -7.72
CA ARG A 80 2.27 -14.08 -6.44
C ARG A 80 2.26 -12.57 -6.65
N VAL A 81 1.28 -11.90 -6.04
CA VAL A 81 1.12 -10.45 -6.13
C VAL A 81 1.15 -9.84 -4.72
N LEU A 82 2.04 -8.86 -4.53
CA LEU A 82 1.98 -7.92 -3.42
C LEU A 82 1.30 -6.65 -3.91
N LEU A 83 0.25 -6.22 -3.23
CA LEU A 83 -0.42 -4.96 -3.47
C LEU A 83 0.03 -3.90 -2.47
N ILE A 84 0.47 -2.73 -2.95
CA ILE A 84 0.83 -1.57 -2.12
C ILE A 84 -0.09 -0.43 -2.50
N GLY A 85 -0.88 0.09 -1.56
CA GLY A 85 -1.85 1.15 -1.85
C GLY A 85 -1.73 2.34 -0.90
N HIS A 86 -1.87 3.56 -1.44
CA HIS A 86 -1.92 4.79 -0.66
C HIS A 86 -3.29 5.45 -0.78
N SER A 87 -3.88 5.90 0.33
CA SER A 87 -5.14 6.65 0.35
C SER A 87 -6.29 5.86 -0.32
N MET A 88 -6.94 6.39 -1.37
CA MET A 88 -7.92 5.67 -2.19
C MET A 88 -7.36 4.35 -2.72
N GLY A 89 -6.08 4.32 -3.13
CA GLY A 89 -5.41 3.09 -3.56
C GLY A 89 -5.31 2.05 -2.44
N GLY A 90 -5.13 2.50 -1.19
CA GLY A 90 -5.18 1.63 -0.01
C GLY A 90 -6.55 0.93 0.13
N ARG A 91 -7.64 1.69 -0.04
CA ARG A 91 -9.01 1.13 -0.07
C ARG A 91 -9.21 0.16 -1.23
N ALA A 92 -8.71 0.53 -2.42
CA ALA A 92 -8.88 -0.30 -3.63
C ALA A 92 -8.20 -1.67 -3.48
N ILE A 93 -6.96 -1.72 -2.96
CA ILE A 93 -6.28 -3.00 -2.75
C ILE A 93 -6.96 -3.87 -1.68
N MET A 94 -7.53 -3.25 -0.63
CA MET A 94 -8.27 -3.98 0.41
C MET A 94 -9.51 -4.66 -0.17
N ARG A 95 -10.23 -4.02 -1.09
CA ARG A 95 -11.37 -4.63 -1.80
C ARG A 95 -10.98 -5.80 -2.69
N CYS A 96 -9.72 -5.88 -3.11
CA CYS A 96 -9.18 -6.96 -3.95
C CYS A 96 -8.37 -7.98 -3.14
N ALA A 97 -8.40 -7.92 -1.80
CA ALA A 97 -7.57 -8.76 -0.95
C ALA A 97 -7.80 -10.26 -1.15
N CYS A 98 -9.03 -10.69 -1.41
CA CYS A 98 -9.38 -12.11 -1.59
C CYS A 98 -8.94 -12.69 -2.96
N HIS A 99 -8.45 -11.87 -3.90
CA HIS A 99 -8.07 -12.36 -5.23
C HIS A 99 -6.98 -13.45 -5.13
N ARG A 100 -7.14 -14.55 -5.91
CA ARG A 100 -6.31 -15.76 -5.81
C ARG A 100 -4.79 -15.57 -5.93
N ARG A 101 -4.36 -14.54 -6.65
CA ARG A 101 -2.92 -14.23 -6.85
C ARG A 101 -2.35 -13.32 -5.76
N VAL A 102 -3.19 -12.65 -4.97
CA VAL A 102 -2.74 -11.75 -3.90
C VAL A 102 -2.21 -12.58 -2.72
N ARG A 103 -1.01 -12.26 -2.26
CA ARG A 103 -0.36 -12.90 -1.11
C ARG A 103 -0.13 -11.94 0.04
N SER A 104 0.12 -10.69 -0.26
CA SER A 104 0.42 -9.68 0.74
C SER A 104 -0.16 -8.33 0.35
N LEU A 105 -0.47 -7.51 1.35
CA LEU A 105 -1.00 -6.16 1.19
C LEU A 105 -0.25 -5.19 2.11
N LEU A 106 0.09 -4.02 1.58
CA LEU A 106 0.58 -2.87 2.34
C LEU A 106 -0.32 -1.67 2.06
N ALA A 107 -1.15 -1.31 3.02
CA ALA A 107 -2.05 -0.15 2.93
C ALA A 107 -1.44 1.04 3.71
N LEU A 108 -1.14 2.12 3.01
CA LEU A 108 -0.53 3.34 3.54
C LEU A 108 -1.56 4.46 3.60
N ALA A 109 -1.84 4.97 4.80
CA ALA A 109 -2.87 5.99 5.04
C ALA A 109 -4.16 5.71 4.24
N PRO A 110 -4.74 4.50 4.31
CA PRO A 110 -5.85 4.11 3.46
C PRO A 110 -7.09 4.97 3.77
N TRP A 111 -7.83 5.32 2.72
CA TRP A 111 -9.12 5.97 2.89
C TRP A 111 -10.20 4.91 3.15
N LEU A 112 -10.48 4.67 4.40
CA LEU A 112 -11.49 3.71 4.87
C LEU A 112 -12.61 4.48 5.57
N PRO A 113 -13.74 4.78 4.91
CA PRO A 113 -14.88 5.42 5.55
C PRO A 113 -15.39 4.62 6.75
N SER A 114 -16.05 5.29 7.69
CA SER A 114 -16.74 4.60 8.79
C SER A 114 -17.68 3.53 8.24
N GLY A 115 -17.63 2.32 8.82
CA GLY A 115 -18.42 1.20 8.35
C GLY A 115 -17.91 0.53 7.06
N GLU A 116 -16.74 0.88 6.55
CA GLU A 116 -16.15 0.15 5.40
C GLU A 116 -16.16 -1.35 5.67
N PRO A 117 -16.72 -2.19 4.78
CA PRO A 117 -16.73 -3.64 4.97
C PRO A 117 -15.31 -4.20 5.10
N THR A 118 -15.10 -5.08 6.07
CA THR A 118 -13.82 -5.77 6.24
C THR A 118 -13.57 -6.73 5.08
N ALA A 119 -12.34 -6.72 4.59
CA ALA A 119 -11.92 -7.63 3.53
C ALA A 119 -11.72 -9.04 4.08
N ASP A 120 -12.08 -10.06 3.30
CA ASP A 120 -11.59 -11.42 3.53
C ASP A 120 -10.13 -11.49 3.08
N ILE A 121 -9.22 -11.49 4.03
CA ILE A 121 -7.78 -11.58 3.75
C ILE A 121 -7.24 -13.01 3.86
N GLY A 122 -8.03 -13.97 4.40
CA GLY A 122 -7.57 -15.34 4.62
C GLY A 122 -6.23 -15.38 5.36
N SER A 123 -5.29 -16.17 4.85
CA SER A 123 -3.92 -16.30 5.41
C SER A 123 -2.92 -15.26 4.86
N ARG A 124 -3.39 -14.21 4.20
CA ARG A 124 -2.50 -13.21 3.58
C ARG A 124 -1.88 -12.29 4.62
N THR A 125 -0.66 -11.87 4.35
CA THR A 125 -0.01 -10.84 5.18
C THR A 125 -0.63 -9.48 4.88
N LEU A 126 -1.25 -8.85 5.88
CA LEU A 126 -1.74 -7.48 5.82
C LEU A 126 -0.94 -6.57 6.75
N VAL A 127 -0.37 -5.54 6.16
CA VAL A 127 0.27 -4.44 6.90
C VAL A 127 -0.46 -3.14 6.57
N VAL A 128 -0.94 -2.47 7.60
CA VAL A 128 -1.55 -1.14 7.52
C VAL A 128 -0.65 -0.16 8.25
N ALA A 129 -0.42 1.00 7.68
CA ALA A 129 0.34 2.06 8.36
C ALA A 129 -0.27 3.43 8.07
N HIS A 130 -0.35 4.30 9.09
CA HIS A 130 -1.01 5.60 9.00
C HIS A 130 -0.19 6.71 9.67
N GLY A 131 -0.37 7.93 9.22
CA GLY A 131 0.18 9.11 9.87
C GLY A 131 -0.73 9.59 11.00
N GLY A 132 -0.19 9.83 12.20
CA GLY A 132 -0.96 10.29 13.36
C GLY A 132 -1.53 11.71 13.22
N LEU A 133 -0.95 12.52 12.32
CA LEU A 133 -1.41 13.88 12.00
C LEU A 133 -2.22 13.94 10.69
N ASP A 134 -2.65 12.80 10.17
CA ASP A 134 -3.45 12.77 8.95
C ASP A 134 -4.84 13.38 9.19
N ARG A 135 -5.19 14.37 8.36
CA ARG A 135 -6.49 15.05 8.36
C ARG A 135 -7.29 14.82 7.07
N ALA A 136 -6.72 14.10 6.12
CA ALA A 136 -7.38 13.77 4.86
C ALA A 136 -8.11 12.42 4.95
N THR A 137 -7.50 11.49 5.68
CA THR A 137 -8.08 10.20 6.04
C THR A 137 -7.84 10.00 7.54
N GLU A 138 -8.90 9.74 8.29
CA GLU A 138 -8.79 9.71 9.75
C GLU A 138 -8.13 8.40 10.23
N PRO A 139 -7.04 8.47 11.02
CA PRO A 139 -6.39 7.27 11.58
C PRO A 139 -7.35 6.43 12.44
N SER A 140 -8.34 7.06 13.10
CA SER A 140 -9.34 6.40 13.93
C SER A 140 -10.22 5.42 13.13
N THR A 141 -10.64 5.78 11.92
CA THR A 141 -11.43 4.88 11.06
C THR A 141 -10.60 3.68 10.59
N THR A 142 -9.30 3.89 10.36
CA THR A 142 -8.37 2.80 10.05
C THR A 142 -8.17 1.88 11.26
N ALA A 143 -8.03 2.44 12.47
CA ALA A 143 -7.93 1.67 13.71
C ALA A 143 -9.17 0.79 13.92
N ASP A 144 -10.38 1.37 13.75
CA ASP A 144 -11.63 0.61 13.83
C ASP A 144 -11.70 -0.52 12.79
N TYR A 145 -11.28 -0.25 11.56
CA TYR A 145 -11.24 -1.26 10.50
C TYR A 145 -10.31 -2.43 10.86
N VAL A 146 -9.09 -2.14 11.35
CA VAL A 146 -8.12 -3.18 11.75
C VAL A 146 -8.63 -3.96 12.97
N ARG A 147 -9.24 -3.29 13.94
CA ARG A 147 -9.88 -3.95 15.10
C ARG A 147 -10.92 -4.97 14.63
N ARG A 148 -11.86 -4.56 13.75
CA ARG A 148 -12.89 -5.46 13.20
C ARG A 148 -12.31 -6.63 12.39
N LEU A 149 -11.21 -6.43 11.67
CA LEU A 149 -10.46 -7.53 11.02
C LEU A 149 -9.94 -8.53 12.04
N ARG A 150 -9.28 -8.04 13.10
CA ARG A 150 -8.73 -8.90 14.16
C ARG A 150 -9.83 -9.63 14.93
N GLU A 151 -10.96 -8.97 15.21
CA GLU A 151 -12.15 -9.60 15.80
C GLU A 151 -12.72 -10.73 14.93
N SER A 152 -12.58 -10.62 13.62
CA SER A 152 -12.93 -11.68 12.66
C SER A 152 -11.87 -12.79 12.55
N GLY A 153 -10.83 -12.76 13.38
CA GLY A 153 -9.77 -13.78 13.43
C GLY A 153 -8.62 -13.57 12.43
N TYR A 154 -8.58 -12.44 11.73
CA TYR A 154 -7.50 -12.16 10.79
C TYR A 154 -6.29 -11.50 11.47
N ALA A 155 -5.09 -11.97 11.14
CA ALA A 155 -3.86 -11.34 11.59
C ALA A 155 -3.52 -10.12 10.72
N ALA A 156 -3.50 -8.92 11.32
CA ALA A 156 -3.19 -7.66 10.64
C ALA A 156 -2.21 -6.82 11.46
N ALA A 157 -1.08 -6.44 10.86
CA ALA A 157 -0.17 -5.47 11.47
C ALA A 157 -0.71 -4.05 11.27
N PHE A 158 -0.69 -3.24 12.33
CA PHE A 158 -1.08 -1.84 12.24
C PHE A 158 -0.05 -0.93 12.90
N PHE A 159 0.48 0.02 12.15
CA PHE A 159 1.48 0.99 12.60
C PHE A 159 0.96 2.41 12.50
N ILE A 160 1.33 3.25 13.48
CA ILE A 160 1.14 4.71 13.46
C ILE A 160 2.51 5.41 13.47
N ALA A 161 2.69 6.38 12.58
CA ALA A 161 3.76 7.36 12.64
C ALA A 161 3.20 8.65 13.27
N PRO A 162 3.44 8.94 14.57
CA PRO A 162 2.71 9.99 15.30
C PRO A 162 2.88 11.38 14.71
N ASP A 163 4.04 11.66 14.13
CA ASP A 163 4.44 12.95 13.59
C ASP A 163 4.24 13.09 12.06
N GLU A 164 3.57 12.11 11.43
CA GLU A 164 3.39 12.08 9.99
C GLU A 164 1.98 12.50 9.58
N ALA A 165 1.87 13.12 8.40
CA ALA A 165 0.61 13.53 7.78
C ALA A 165 0.27 12.63 6.58
N HIS A 166 -0.87 12.87 5.93
CA HIS A 166 -1.38 12.08 4.80
C HIS A 166 -0.36 11.87 3.66
N ALA A 167 0.45 12.85 3.41
CA ALA A 167 1.39 12.84 2.29
C ALA A 167 2.61 11.93 2.50
N LEU A 168 2.87 11.44 3.71
CA LEU A 168 4.00 10.55 4.04
C LEU A 168 5.38 11.16 3.71
N LEU A 169 5.51 12.49 3.87
CA LEU A 169 6.69 13.24 3.43
C LEU A 169 7.66 13.60 4.54
N ARG A 170 7.27 13.49 5.81
CA ARG A 170 8.13 13.86 6.95
C ARG A 170 9.14 12.77 7.30
N ARG A 171 8.75 11.50 7.05
CA ARG A 171 9.57 10.32 7.34
C ARG A 171 9.75 9.43 6.09
N PRO A 172 10.14 9.98 4.92
CA PRO A 172 10.15 9.23 3.65
C PRO A 172 11.06 7.99 3.70
N GLY A 173 12.15 8.05 4.47
CA GLY A 173 13.06 6.92 4.65
C GLY A 173 12.38 5.74 5.35
N ASP A 174 11.58 6.00 6.39
CA ASP A 174 10.90 4.95 7.15
C ASP A 174 9.77 4.30 6.35
N TRP A 175 9.04 5.06 5.52
CA TRP A 175 8.05 4.50 4.58
C TRP A 175 8.69 3.62 3.52
N ASN A 176 9.82 4.03 2.99
CA ASN A 176 10.60 3.21 2.05
C ASN A 176 11.12 1.94 2.73
N GLU A 177 11.59 2.04 3.97
CA GLU A 177 12.08 0.87 4.71
C GLU A 177 10.94 -0.09 5.07
N LEU A 178 9.76 0.40 5.50
CA LEU A 178 8.58 -0.43 5.68
C LEU A 178 8.23 -1.17 4.38
N THR A 179 8.25 -0.45 3.26
CA THR A 179 8.00 -1.04 1.94
C THR A 179 9.01 -2.16 1.64
N ARG A 180 10.32 -1.95 1.86
CA ARG A 180 11.35 -2.98 1.65
C ARG A 180 11.10 -4.22 2.52
N ARG A 181 10.74 -4.04 3.79
CA ARG A 181 10.47 -5.13 4.73
C ARG A 181 9.28 -5.97 4.29
N VAL A 182 8.17 -5.31 3.91
CA VAL A 182 6.97 -6.02 3.44
C VAL A 182 7.22 -6.72 2.10
N VAL A 183 7.97 -6.10 1.19
CA VAL A 183 8.36 -6.74 -0.09
C VAL A 183 9.22 -7.97 0.15
N ARG A 184 10.24 -7.89 1.02
CA ARG A 184 11.07 -9.06 1.36
C ARG A 184 10.22 -10.18 1.98
N THR A 185 9.33 -9.83 2.92
CA THR A 185 8.37 -10.80 3.48
C THR A 185 7.57 -11.50 2.38
N ALA A 186 7.02 -10.75 1.44
CA ALA A 186 6.18 -11.29 0.38
C ALA A 186 6.94 -12.17 -0.64
N THR A 187 8.24 -11.95 -0.81
CA THR A 187 9.06 -12.67 -1.81
C THR A 187 9.92 -13.79 -1.22
N THR A 188 10.13 -13.82 0.10
CA THR A 188 10.94 -14.85 0.78
C THR A 188 10.11 -15.74 1.71
N ASP A 189 8.85 -15.41 1.92
CA ASP A 189 7.94 -16.05 2.90
C ASP A 189 8.46 -16.00 4.36
N VAL A 190 9.44 -15.12 4.64
CA VAL A 190 9.98 -14.86 5.97
C VAL A 190 9.41 -13.57 6.51
N LEU A 191 8.59 -13.65 7.55
CA LEU A 191 8.01 -12.47 8.19
C LEU A 191 9.09 -11.59 8.84
N ASP A 192 9.06 -10.30 8.53
CA ASP A 192 9.83 -9.30 9.29
C ASP A 192 9.39 -9.32 10.76
N ARG A 193 10.35 -9.22 11.67
CA ARG A 193 10.08 -9.34 13.13
C ARG A 193 9.10 -8.27 13.62
N ALA A 194 9.21 -7.01 13.16
CA ALA A 194 8.30 -5.96 13.58
C ALA A 194 6.88 -6.21 13.05
N VAL A 195 6.77 -6.65 11.79
CA VAL A 195 5.49 -7.02 11.18
C VAL A 195 4.88 -8.22 11.91
N GLN A 196 5.66 -9.27 12.20
CA GLN A 196 5.19 -10.44 12.92
C GLN A 196 4.64 -10.08 14.31
N THR A 197 5.38 -9.25 15.05
CA THR A 197 4.94 -8.79 16.38
C THR A 197 3.64 -7.99 16.28
N ALA A 198 3.51 -7.08 15.30
CA ALA A 198 2.30 -6.30 15.13
C ALA A 198 1.10 -7.14 14.65
N MET A 199 1.34 -8.22 13.90
CA MET A 199 0.28 -9.16 13.47
C MET A 199 -0.24 -10.04 14.62
N SER A 200 0.54 -10.28 15.66
CA SER A 200 0.14 -11.09 16.82
C SER A 200 -0.63 -10.30 17.89
N ARG A 201 -0.97 -9.05 17.63
CA ARG A 201 -1.71 -8.19 18.58
C ARG A 201 -3.17 -8.59 18.67
N ASP A 202 -3.70 -8.51 19.89
CA ASP A 202 -5.13 -8.68 20.16
C ASP A 202 -5.98 -7.62 19.44
N PRO A 203 -7.29 -7.88 19.21
CA PRO A 203 -8.18 -6.92 18.57
C PRO A 203 -8.16 -5.53 19.19
N ASP A 204 -8.17 -5.44 20.51
CA ASP A 204 -8.21 -4.18 21.26
C ASP A 204 -6.84 -3.48 21.34
N HIS A 205 -5.77 -4.14 20.92
CA HIS A 205 -4.47 -3.47 20.79
C HIS A 205 -4.56 -2.49 19.63
N GLY A 206 -4.41 -1.22 19.89
CA GLY A 206 -4.40 -0.20 18.83
C GLY A 206 -3.29 -0.40 17.79
N ALA A 207 -2.62 0.68 17.44
CA ALA A 207 -1.46 0.62 16.54
C ALA A 207 -0.16 0.52 17.34
N ASP A 208 0.81 -0.21 16.80
CA ASP A 208 2.21 -0.06 17.23
C ASP A 208 2.81 1.23 16.65
N GLU A 209 3.73 1.87 17.33
CA GLU A 209 4.45 2.99 16.74
C GLU A 209 5.35 2.50 15.61
N LEU A 210 5.27 3.17 14.45
CA LEU A 210 6.13 2.86 13.32
C LEU A 210 7.60 3.12 13.70
N PRO A 211 8.46 2.10 13.71
CA PRO A 211 9.86 2.28 14.09
C PRO A 211 10.59 3.33 13.26
N ARG A 212 11.56 3.99 13.86
CA ARG A 212 12.47 4.90 13.16
C ARG A 212 13.68 4.10 12.68
N TRP A 213 13.58 3.56 11.48
CA TRP A 213 14.67 2.78 10.87
C TRP A 213 15.73 3.65 10.22
N THR A 214 15.35 4.88 9.84
CA THR A 214 16.25 5.80 9.14
C THR A 214 16.51 7.03 10.00
N ARG A 215 17.76 7.51 9.99
CA ARG A 215 18.06 8.82 10.59
C ARG A 215 17.36 9.91 9.78
N PRO A 216 16.80 10.93 10.43
CA PRO A 216 16.28 12.09 9.70
C PRO A 216 17.40 12.61 8.78
N PRO A 217 17.10 12.95 7.51
CA PRO A 217 18.09 13.55 6.64
C PRO A 217 18.59 14.83 7.30
N GLY A 218 19.88 14.91 7.58
CA GLY A 218 20.49 16.21 7.93
C GLY A 218 20.15 17.19 6.81
N HIS A 219 19.83 18.45 7.15
CA HIS A 219 19.26 19.47 6.26
C HIS A 219 19.97 19.71 4.91
N ALA A 220 21.06 19.01 4.61
CA ALA A 220 21.92 19.22 3.44
C ALA A 220 21.79 18.19 2.30
N ARG A 221 20.92 17.15 2.38
CA ARG A 221 20.88 16.07 1.36
C ARG A 221 19.51 15.75 0.74
N ALA A 222 18.49 16.56 0.97
CA ALA A 222 17.14 16.26 0.47
C ALA A 222 16.94 16.43 -1.05
N LEU A 223 17.90 16.99 -1.80
CA LEU A 223 17.74 17.35 -3.21
C LEU A 223 18.73 16.69 -4.19
N ALA A 224 19.59 15.78 -3.75
CA ALA A 224 20.56 15.15 -4.64
C ALA A 224 20.16 13.73 -5.04
N SER A 225 19.97 13.56 -6.34
CA SER A 225 19.87 12.31 -7.09
C SER A 225 18.58 11.50 -7.03
N ILE A 226 17.66 11.79 -7.95
CA ILE A 226 16.75 10.82 -8.52
C ILE A 226 17.39 10.30 -9.83
N PRO A 227 18.02 9.14 -9.86
CA PRO A 227 18.35 8.52 -11.13
C PRO A 227 17.05 8.01 -11.74
N LEU A 228 16.73 8.45 -12.95
CA LEU A 228 15.64 7.94 -13.76
C LEU A 228 15.90 6.47 -14.12
N ALA A 229 15.42 5.55 -13.30
CA ALA A 229 15.33 4.16 -13.68
C ALA A 229 14.12 4.01 -14.62
N ARG A 230 14.32 3.42 -15.79
CA ARG A 230 13.25 3.10 -16.75
C ARG A 230 12.39 1.98 -16.18
N LEU A 231 11.29 2.33 -15.50
CA LEU A 231 10.21 1.41 -15.22
C LEU A 231 9.45 1.16 -16.54
N ARG A 232 9.40 -0.09 -17.00
CA ARG A 232 8.50 -0.48 -18.08
C ARG A 232 7.08 -0.41 -17.54
N LEU A 233 6.32 0.57 -18.02
CA LEU A 233 4.87 0.63 -17.82
C LEU A 233 4.24 -0.47 -18.69
N CYS A 234 3.57 -1.44 -18.08
CA CYS A 234 2.62 -2.27 -18.79
C CYS A 234 1.43 -1.37 -19.19
N LEU A 235 1.40 -1.02 -20.48
CA LEU A 235 0.26 -0.36 -21.09
C LEU A 235 -0.63 -1.47 -21.66
N THR A 236 -1.74 -1.76 -21.00
CA THR A 236 -2.88 -2.37 -21.69
C THR A 236 -3.63 -1.23 -22.39
N ARG A 237 -3.79 -1.38 -23.71
CA ARG A 237 -4.76 -0.59 -24.52
C ARG A 237 -6.16 -1.07 -24.23
#